data_0b6d0ec899ea61bda10725ef0587cb86
#
_entry.id   0b6d0ec899ea61bda10725ef0587cb86
#
_cell.length_a   1.000
_cell.length_b   1.000
_cell.length_c   1.000
_cell.angle_alpha   90.00
_cell.angle_beta   90.00
_cell.angle_gamma   90.00
#
_symmetry.space_group_name_H-M   'P 1'
#
loop_
_entity.id
_entity.type
_entity.pdbx_description
1 polymer ?
#
loop_
_entity_poly.entity_id
_entity_poly.type
_entity_poly.pdbx_seq_one_letter_code
_entity_poly.pdbx_strand_id
1 'polypeptide(L)'
;MEGKWDLVVHTYMGDMTSHCDYKVEGTALTGTVEDAANGAVAAIEDGKFENGAFSYMVTIKTAVGEMTNELSGTVDGDALKGRSKNAMGEFEVDGKRLG
;
A
#
# COMPACT_ATOMS: atom_id res chain seq x y z
N MET A 1 -6.66 3.67 10.40
CA MET A 1 -6.25 3.29 9.03
C MET A 1 -7.43 2.90 8.13
N GLU A 2 -8.54 2.53 8.69
CA GLU A 2 -9.70 2.17 7.88
C GLU A 2 -10.19 3.32 7.00
N GLY A 3 -10.61 3.01 5.77
CA GLY A 3 -11.12 3.99 4.82
C GLY A 3 -10.37 3.97 3.50
N LYS A 4 -10.59 5.01 2.70
CA LYS A 4 -9.95 5.17 1.40
C LYS A 4 -8.72 6.05 1.50
N TRP A 5 -7.66 5.60 0.84
CA TRP A 5 -6.36 6.26 0.89
C TRP A 5 -5.76 6.37 -0.51
N ASP A 6 -5.05 7.46 -0.75
CA ASP A 6 -4.14 7.57 -1.89
C ASP A 6 -2.72 7.39 -1.38
N LEU A 7 -2.00 6.45 -1.97
CA LEU A 7 -0.61 6.20 -1.67
C LEU A 7 0.26 6.57 -2.86
N VAL A 8 1.37 7.23 -2.58
CA VAL A 8 2.37 7.58 -3.58
C VAL A 8 3.66 6.87 -3.22
N VAL A 9 4.13 6.03 -4.14
CA VAL A 9 5.42 5.34 -4.01
C VAL A 9 6.45 6.13 -4.82
N HIS A 10 7.49 6.59 -4.15
CA HIS A 10 8.55 7.39 -4.75
C HIS A 10 9.63 6.47 -5.32
N THR A 11 9.54 6.16 -6.59
CA THR A 11 10.51 5.31 -7.28
C THR A 11 11.53 6.15 -8.06
N TYR A 12 12.64 5.53 -8.43
CA TYR A 12 13.63 6.20 -9.27
C TYR A 12 13.14 6.48 -10.70
N MET A 13 12.04 5.89 -11.10
CA MET A 13 11.37 6.14 -12.39
C MET A 13 10.25 7.17 -12.28
N GLY A 14 10.05 7.76 -11.12
CA GLY A 14 8.99 8.72 -10.84
C GLY A 14 8.02 8.20 -9.78
N ASP A 15 7.02 9.01 -9.47
CA ASP A 15 6.03 8.67 -8.47
C ASP A 15 4.94 7.77 -9.06
N MET A 16 4.57 6.73 -8.31
CA MET A 16 3.47 5.84 -8.67
C MET A 16 2.36 5.99 -7.64
N THR A 17 1.16 6.32 -8.11
CA THR A 17 0.00 6.51 -7.24
C THR A 17 -0.88 5.26 -7.23
N SER A 18 -1.35 4.90 -6.05
CA SER A 18 -2.29 3.80 -5.85
C SER A 18 -3.47 4.28 -5.03
N HIS A 19 -4.67 3.84 -5.40
CA HIS A 19 -5.88 4.07 -4.62
C HIS A 19 -6.16 2.83 -3.78
N CYS A 20 -6.23 3.01 -2.48
CA CYS A 20 -6.38 1.90 -1.55
C CYS A 20 -7.67 2.03 -0.75
N ASP A 21 -8.28 0.88 -0.45
CA ASP A 21 -9.42 0.81 0.44
C ASP A 21 -9.09 -0.21 1.52
N TYR A 22 -9.00 0.27 2.77
CA TYR A 22 -8.56 -0.56 3.90
C TYR A 22 -9.68 -0.78 4.90
N LYS A 23 -9.68 -1.98 5.50
CA LYS A 23 -10.54 -2.33 6.63
C LYS A 23 -9.68 -2.91 7.74
N VAL A 24 -10.04 -2.58 8.97
CA VAL A 24 -9.33 -3.05 10.16
C VAL A 24 -10.32 -3.78 11.06
N GLU A 25 -9.98 -5.03 11.41
CA GLU A 25 -10.71 -5.82 12.40
C GLU A 25 -9.72 -6.34 13.44
N GLY A 26 -9.75 -5.77 14.65
CA GLY A 26 -8.75 -6.06 15.66
C GLY A 26 -7.36 -5.64 15.16
N THR A 27 -6.46 -6.60 14.97
CA THR A 27 -5.13 -6.36 14.39
C THR A 27 -5.03 -6.80 12.93
N ALA A 28 -6.12 -7.32 12.35
CA ALA A 28 -6.14 -7.74 10.96
C ALA A 28 -6.44 -6.57 10.05
N LEU A 29 -5.60 -6.38 9.03
CA LEU A 29 -5.77 -5.38 7.99
C LEU A 29 -6.12 -6.09 6.68
N THR A 30 -7.22 -5.69 6.07
CA THR A 30 -7.66 -6.21 4.78
C THR A 30 -7.95 -5.04 3.84
N GLY A 31 -8.10 -5.33 2.57
CA GLY A 31 -8.47 -4.32 1.59
C GLY A 31 -7.93 -4.58 0.21
N THR A 32 -7.99 -3.54 -0.61
CA THR A 32 -7.56 -3.59 -2.01
C THR A 32 -6.65 -2.42 -2.34
N VAL A 33 -5.79 -2.65 -3.33
CA VAL A 33 -4.89 -1.63 -3.89
C VAL A 33 -5.17 -1.56 -5.39
N GLU A 34 -5.48 -0.37 -5.88
CA GLU A 34 -5.68 -0.11 -7.30
C GLU A 34 -4.57 0.76 -7.83
N ASP A 35 -3.89 0.30 -8.88
CA ASP A 35 -2.89 1.11 -9.58
C ASP A 35 -3.59 2.18 -10.41
N ALA A 36 -3.33 3.46 -10.10
CA ALA A 36 -3.96 4.58 -10.81
C ALA A 36 -3.57 4.66 -12.28
N ALA A 37 -2.43 4.11 -12.67
CA ALA A 37 -1.95 4.18 -14.04
C ALA A 37 -2.70 3.24 -14.98
N ASN A 38 -3.07 2.06 -14.51
CA ASN A 38 -3.70 1.03 -15.36
C ASN A 38 -5.00 0.45 -14.82
N GLY A 39 -5.42 0.86 -13.63
CA GLY A 39 -6.66 0.36 -13.02
C GLY A 39 -6.60 -1.07 -12.50
N ALA A 40 -5.43 -1.69 -12.47
CA ALA A 40 -5.30 -3.04 -11.95
C ALA A 40 -5.53 -3.06 -10.43
N VAL A 41 -6.36 -3.98 -9.96
CA VAL A 41 -6.73 -4.10 -8.55
C VAL A 41 -6.20 -5.41 -7.99
N ALA A 42 -5.59 -5.34 -6.81
CA ALA A 42 -5.12 -6.51 -6.08
C ALA A 42 -5.56 -6.44 -4.62
N ALA A 43 -5.90 -7.60 -4.04
CA ALA A 43 -6.19 -7.69 -2.62
C ALA A 43 -4.89 -7.74 -1.83
N ILE A 44 -4.86 -7.10 -0.66
CA ILE A 44 -3.70 -7.20 0.21
C ILE A 44 -3.69 -8.54 0.94
N GLU A 45 -2.50 -9.00 1.30
CA GLU A 45 -2.28 -10.27 1.98
C GLU A 45 -1.48 -10.05 3.25
N ASP A 46 -1.70 -10.88 4.25
CA ASP A 46 -0.95 -10.86 5.52
C ASP A 46 -0.95 -9.47 6.19
N GLY A 47 -2.07 -8.77 6.08
CA GLY A 47 -2.18 -7.42 6.61
C GLY A 47 -2.28 -7.40 8.13
N LYS A 48 -1.55 -6.49 8.75
CA LYS A 48 -1.58 -6.23 10.19
C LYS A 48 -1.59 -4.73 10.45
N PHE A 49 -2.36 -4.33 11.45
CA PHE A 49 -2.35 -2.96 11.94
C PHE A 49 -2.46 -2.97 13.45
N GLU A 50 -1.44 -2.46 14.13
CA GLU A 50 -1.37 -2.44 15.57
C GLU A 50 -0.53 -1.26 16.03
N ASN A 51 -1.02 -0.53 17.05
CA ASN A 51 -0.30 0.61 17.63
C ASN A 51 0.15 1.66 16.60
N GLY A 52 -0.67 1.92 15.61
CA GLY A 52 -0.37 2.88 14.57
C GLY A 52 0.60 2.38 13.49
N ALA A 53 1.07 1.16 13.59
CA ALA A 53 1.96 0.56 12.61
C ALA A 53 1.21 -0.44 11.74
N PHE A 54 1.50 -0.45 10.44
CA PHE A 54 0.88 -1.38 9.50
C PHE A 54 1.93 -2.15 8.71
N SER A 55 1.52 -3.32 8.24
CA SER A 55 2.30 -4.09 7.26
C SER A 55 1.37 -4.97 6.45
N TYR A 56 1.67 -5.14 5.19
CA TYR A 56 0.96 -6.07 4.33
C TYR A 56 1.77 -6.40 3.08
N MET A 57 1.33 -7.41 2.37
CA MET A 57 1.90 -7.79 1.08
C MET A 57 0.83 -7.65 0.01
N VAL A 58 1.23 -7.26 -1.18
CA VAL A 58 0.35 -7.19 -2.34
C VAL A 58 1.10 -7.68 -3.56
N THR A 59 0.47 -8.56 -4.33
CA THR A 59 1.03 -9.08 -5.57
C THR A 59 0.33 -8.40 -6.74
N ILE A 60 1.11 -7.70 -7.55
CA ILE A 60 0.61 -6.95 -8.70
C ILE A 60 1.04 -7.67 -9.97
N LYS A 61 0.11 -7.88 -10.89
CA LYS A 61 0.41 -8.45 -12.20
C LYS A 61 0.90 -7.36 -13.14
N THR A 62 2.05 -7.59 -13.73
CA THR A 62 2.64 -6.68 -14.71
C THR A 62 2.76 -7.36 -16.06
N ALA A 63 3.15 -6.61 -17.09
CA ALA A 63 3.37 -7.16 -18.44
C ALA A 63 4.49 -8.20 -18.48
N VAL A 64 5.39 -8.19 -17.50
CA VAL A 64 6.54 -9.10 -17.44
C VAL A 64 6.39 -10.16 -16.35
N GLY A 65 5.20 -10.28 -15.73
CA GLY A 65 4.94 -11.24 -14.68
C GLY A 65 4.36 -10.61 -13.43
N GLU A 66 4.38 -11.35 -12.33
CA GLU A 66 3.88 -10.89 -11.04
C GLU A 66 4.99 -10.27 -10.21
N MET A 67 4.67 -9.19 -9.51
CA MET A 67 5.58 -8.54 -8.57
C MET A 67 4.91 -8.46 -7.21
N THR A 68 5.55 -9.02 -6.19
CA THR A 68 5.07 -8.91 -4.82
C THR A 68 5.76 -7.76 -4.13
N ASN A 69 4.95 -6.86 -3.58
CA ASN A 69 5.42 -5.71 -2.80
C ASN A 69 5.07 -5.93 -1.34
N GLU A 70 6.03 -5.65 -0.47
CA GLU A 70 5.84 -5.67 0.97
C GLU A 70 5.83 -4.23 1.46
N LEU A 71 4.69 -3.78 1.98
CA LEU A 71 4.53 -2.43 2.49
C LEU A 71 4.47 -2.45 4.01
N SER A 72 5.14 -1.50 4.62
CA SER A 72 5.12 -1.31 6.08
C SER A 72 5.35 0.14 6.42
N GLY A 73 4.85 0.56 7.55
CA GLY A 73 5.00 1.94 7.99
C GLY A 73 4.11 2.29 9.16
N THR A 74 3.85 3.57 9.29
CA THR A 74 3.03 4.12 10.38
C THR A 74 1.95 5.04 9.84
N VAL A 75 0.85 5.14 10.59
CA VAL A 75 -0.28 6.02 10.30
C VAL A 75 -0.42 7.01 11.45
N ASP A 76 -0.54 8.28 11.10
CA ASP A 76 -0.77 9.36 12.05
C ASP A 76 -1.92 10.22 11.53
N GLY A 77 -3.11 10.02 12.11
CA GLY A 77 -4.32 10.69 11.64
C GLY A 77 -4.66 10.32 10.19
N ASP A 78 -4.66 11.30 9.32
CA ASP A 78 -4.95 11.13 7.89
C ASP A 78 -3.70 11.01 7.01
N ALA A 79 -2.55 10.87 7.63
CA ALA A 79 -1.26 10.73 6.95
C ALA A 79 -0.67 9.35 7.20
N LEU A 80 -0.01 8.81 6.18
CA LEU A 80 0.66 7.53 6.25
C LEU A 80 2.07 7.70 5.70
N LYS A 81 3.04 7.12 6.39
CA LYS A 81 4.42 7.07 5.92
C LYS A 81 4.96 5.67 6.07
N GLY A 82 5.62 5.19 5.04
CA GLY A 82 6.15 3.85 5.06
C GLY A 82 7.11 3.59 3.93
N ARG A 83 7.31 2.31 3.68
CA ARG A 83 8.20 1.83 2.63
C ARG A 83 7.57 0.67 1.89
N SER A 84 7.86 0.61 0.60
CA SER A 84 7.50 -0.49 -0.27
C SER A 84 8.78 -1.23 -0.66
N LYS A 85 8.82 -2.53 -0.40
CA LYS A 85 9.97 -3.36 -0.70
C LYS A 85 9.59 -4.43 -1.70
N ASN A 86 10.39 -4.56 -2.76
CA ASN A 86 10.21 -5.59 -3.77
C ASN A 86 11.58 -6.02 -4.32
N ALA A 87 11.56 -6.85 -5.36
CA ALA A 87 12.80 -7.36 -5.97
C ALA A 87 13.70 -6.26 -6.56
N MET A 88 13.14 -5.09 -6.84
CA MET A 88 13.89 -3.96 -7.41
C MET A 88 14.49 -3.04 -6.36
N GLY A 89 14.15 -3.23 -5.10
CA GLY A 89 14.66 -2.41 -4.00
C GLY A 89 13.59 -1.96 -3.04
N GLU A 90 13.89 -0.90 -2.31
CA GLU A 90 13.03 -0.33 -1.27
C GLU A 90 12.76 1.14 -1.59
N PHE A 91 11.49 1.53 -1.53
CA PHE A 91 11.06 2.88 -1.90
C PHE A 91 10.21 3.49 -0.79
N GLU A 92 10.29 4.81 -0.65
CA GLU A 92 9.45 5.53 0.30
C GLU A 92 8.02 5.63 -0.20
N VAL A 93 7.07 5.56 0.73
CA VAL A 93 5.64 5.66 0.46
C VAL A 93 5.05 6.74 1.36
N ASP A 94 4.30 7.64 0.75
CA ASP A 94 3.47 8.61 1.46
C ASP A 94 2.01 8.35 1.13
N GLY A 95 1.15 8.47 2.13
CA GLY A 95 -0.27 8.26 1.94
C GLY A 95 -1.11 9.34 2.58
N LYS A 96 -2.30 9.52 2.03
CA LYS A 96 -3.28 10.49 2.52
C LYS A 96 -4.67 9.86 2.50
N ARG A 97 -5.39 10.00 3.60
CA ARG A 97 -6.77 9.54 3.69
C ARG A 97 -7.68 10.47 2.89
N LEU A 98 -8.61 9.88 2.15
CA LEU A 98 -9.57 10.61 1.34
C LEU A 98 -10.94 10.74 2.02
N GLY A 99 -11.21 9.91 2.99
CA GLY A 99 -12.50 9.96 3.66
C GLY A 99 -12.80 8.78 4.55
#